data_9991ffaf96b5761175ade29b7cbe2388
#
_entry.id   9991ffaf96b5761175ade29b7cbe2388
#
_cell.length_a   1.000
_cell.length_b   1.000
_cell.length_c   1.000
_cell.angle_alpha   90.00
_cell.angle_beta   90.00
_cell.angle_gamma   90.00
#
_symmetry.space_group_name_H-M   'P 1'
#
loop_
_entity.id
_entity.type
_entity.pdbx_description
1 polymer ?
#
loop_
_entity_poly.entity_id
_entity_poly.type
_entity_poly.pdbx_seq_one_letter_code
_entity_poly.pdbx_strand_id
1 'polypeptide(L)'
;MRKLGTAIAGALLLLGVASAEEGTPVAPPAMIVVQPDIIAWGPPPPGLPAGSKAAVLAGNPGAEGSYTIRAWMPDGYKVMPHWHAADENLTVISGTLHVGMGDTFDKDKATAVHAGGFSVMPAQMHHWVWAEGETVLQIHGNGPFSITYVNPADDPRQAMPDAKKDK
;
A
#
# COMPACT_ATOMS: atom_id res chain seq x y z
N MET A 1 -69.16 -41.74 -47.97
CA MET A 1 -68.67 -42.13 -46.66
C MET A 1 -67.30 -41.54 -46.52
N ARG A 2 -67.13 -40.45 -45.72
CA ARG A 2 -65.83 -39.72 -45.52
C ARG A 2 -65.27 -40.18 -44.17
N LYS A 3 -64.10 -40.69 -44.16
CA LYS A 3 -63.39 -41.01 -42.92
C LYS A 3 -62.61 -39.77 -42.50
N LEU A 4 -62.84 -39.26 -41.31
CA LEU A 4 -62.07 -38.26 -40.62
C LEU A 4 -60.85 -38.94 -40.04
N GLY A 5 -59.63 -38.46 -40.41
CA GLY A 5 -58.39 -38.81 -39.76
C GLY A 5 -58.02 -37.77 -38.71
N THR A 6 -57.86 -38.20 -37.48
CA THR A 6 -57.44 -37.34 -36.35
C THR A 6 -55.92 -37.28 -36.34
N ALA A 7 -55.36 -36.07 -36.51
CA ALA A 7 -53.93 -35.81 -36.35
C ALA A 7 -53.63 -35.51 -34.85
N ILE A 8 -52.78 -36.28 -34.23
CA ILE A 8 -52.26 -36.03 -32.90
C ILE A 8 -50.98 -35.22 -33.03
N ALA A 9 -50.97 -33.98 -32.59
CA ALA A 9 -49.79 -33.14 -32.52
C ALA A 9 -49.06 -33.45 -31.18
N GLY A 10 -47.93 -34.09 -31.30
CA GLY A 10 -47.03 -34.30 -30.13
C GLY A 10 -46.21 -33.04 -29.87
N ALA A 11 -46.39 -32.45 -28.70
CA ALA A 11 -45.54 -31.35 -28.20
C ALA A 11 -44.29 -31.94 -27.59
N LEU A 12 -43.15 -31.67 -28.21
CA LEU A 12 -41.82 -32.02 -27.69
C LEU A 12 -41.39 -30.96 -26.67
N LEU A 13 -41.40 -31.29 -25.38
CA LEU A 13 -40.89 -30.45 -24.31
C LEU A 13 -39.37 -30.55 -24.25
N LEU A 14 -38.66 -29.52 -24.71
CA LEU A 14 -37.22 -29.42 -24.53
C LEU A 14 -36.93 -28.97 -23.09
N LEU A 15 -36.53 -29.88 -22.23
CA LEU A 15 -35.93 -29.53 -20.92
C LEU A 15 -34.51 -28.98 -21.16
N GLY A 16 -34.36 -27.67 -21.03
CA GLY A 16 -33.07 -27.03 -20.96
C GLY A 16 -32.37 -27.39 -19.63
N VAL A 17 -31.31 -28.16 -19.69
CA VAL A 17 -30.39 -28.35 -18.57
C VAL A 17 -29.57 -27.05 -18.39
N ALA A 18 -29.88 -26.30 -17.36
CA ALA A 18 -29.04 -25.20 -16.92
C ALA A 18 -27.75 -25.81 -16.36
N SER A 19 -26.63 -25.63 -17.07
CA SER A 19 -25.30 -25.93 -16.54
C SER A 19 -25.00 -24.91 -15.44
N ALA A 20 -24.98 -25.36 -14.19
CA ALA A 20 -24.40 -24.56 -13.11
C ALA A 20 -22.89 -24.41 -13.40
N GLU A 21 -22.42 -23.19 -13.58
CA GLU A 21 -20.98 -22.91 -13.56
C GLU A 21 -20.47 -23.27 -12.16
N GLU A 22 -19.74 -24.35 -12.03
CA GLU A 22 -18.98 -24.67 -10.83
C GLU A 22 -17.91 -23.57 -10.69
N GLY A 23 -18.12 -22.64 -9.73
CA GLY A 23 -17.14 -21.64 -9.37
C GLY A 23 -15.83 -22.31 -9.00
N THR A 24 -14.74 -21.87 -9.61
CA THR A 24 -13.38 -22.35 -9.29
C THR A 24 -13.17 -22.29 -7.76
N PRO A 25 -12.72 -23.37 -7.12
CA PRO A 25 -12.47 -23.38 -5.68
C PRO A 25 -11.48 -22.28 -5.31
N VAL A 26 -11.87 -21.34 -4.46
CA VAL A 26 -10.96 -20.34 -3.92
C VAL A 26 -10.01 -21.06 -2.99
N ALA A 27 -8.70 -20.99 -3.29
CA ALA A 27 -7.69 -21.59 -2.43
C ALA A 27 -7.79 -21.00 -1.01
N PRO A 28 -7.64 -21.83 0.05
CA PRO A 28 -7.68 -21.32 1.40
C PRO A 28 -6.58 -20.28 1.64
N PRO A 29 -6.80 -19.29 2.50
CA PRO A 29 -5.78 -18.29 2.81
C PRO A 29 -4.54 -18.97 3.37
N ALA A 30 -3.35 -18.59 2.85
CA ALA A 30 -2.07 -19.15 3.29
C ALA A 30 -1.43 -18.22 4.35
N MET A 31 -0.74 -18.83 5.31
CA MET A 31 0.08 -18.08 6.26
C MET A 31 1.27 -17.45 5.53
N ILE A 32 1.52 -16.15 5.82
CA ILE A 32 2.68 -15.41 5.30
C ILE A 32 3.76 -15.40 6.39
N VAL A 33 4.97 -15.86 6.06
CA VAL A 33 6.15 -15.77 6.93
C VAL A 33 7.28 -15.14 6.14
N VAL A 34 7.80 -14.01 6.64
CA VAL A 34 8.93 -13.31 6.03
C VAL A 34 10.03 -13.16 7.09
N GLN A 35 11.14 -13.85 6.88
CA GLN A 35 12.33 -13.72 7.72
C GLN A 35 13.17 -12.51 7.30
N PRO A 36 13.96 -11.91 8.21
CA PRO A 36 14.73 -10.69 7.89
C PRO A 36 15.73 -10.85 6.74
N ASP A 37 16.31 -12.03 6.59
CA ASP A 37 17.31 -12.37 5.58
C ASP A 37 16.75 -12.60 4.18
N ILE A 38 15.42 -12.78 4.07
CA ILE A 38 14.75 -12.98 2.77
C ILE A 38 13.92 -11.77 2.33
N ILE A 39 14.03 -10.64 3.01
CA ILE A 39 13.31 -9.43 2.61
C ILE A 39 13.78 -8.96 1.24
N ALA A 40 12.86 -8.95 0.27
CA ALA A 40 13.11 -8.45 -1.08
C ALA A 40 13.02 -6.92 -1.11
N TRP A 41 14.15 -6.25 -0.84
CA TRP A 41 14.23 -4.79 -0.87
C TRP A 41 14.16 -4.25 -2.28
N GLY A 42 13.29 -3.28 -2.51
CA GLY A 42 13.12 -2.53 -3.74
C GLY A 42 13.20 -1.01 -3.51
N PRO A 43 12.88 -0.22 -4.54
CA PRO A 43 12.76 1.23 -4.40
C PRO A 43 11.63 1.59 -3.44
N PRO A 44 11.68 2.79 -2.81
CA PRO A 44 10.57 3.28 -2.00
C PRO A 44 9.29 3.48 -2.84
N PRO A 45 8.11 3.51 -2.20
CA PRO A 45 6.87 3.92 -2.86
C PRO A 45 7.03 5.29 -3.54
N PRO A 46 6.31 5.54 -4.65
CA PRO A 46 6.30 6.84 -5.31
C PRO A 46 5.93 7.96 -4.32
N GLY A 47 6.66 9.07 -4.39
CA GLY A 47 6.47 10.22 -3.50
C GLY A 47 7.37 10.22 -2.27
N LEU A 48 8.11 9.16 -1.98
CA LEU A 48 9.20 9.21 -0.99
C LEU A 48 10.52 9.63 -1.65
N PRO A 49 11.38 10.41 -0.97
CA PRO A 49 12.69 10.80 -1.50
C PRO A 49 13.55 9.59 -1.84
N ALA A 50 14.45 9.75 -2.82
CA ALA A 50 15.42 8.73 -3.18
C ALA A 50 16.39 8.42 -2.03
N GLY A 51 16.95 7.21 -2.02
CA GLY A 51 17.96 6.78 -1.04
C GLY A 51 17.43 5.78 -0.02
N SER A 52 16.12 5.72 0.26
CA SER A 52 15.52 4.66 1.05
C SER A 52 15.20 3.41 0.22
N LYS A 53 14.87 2.32 0.90
CA LYS A 53 14.39 1.07 0.29
C LYS A 53 13.10 0.65 0.97
N ALA A 54 12.26 -0.07 0.27
CA ALA A 54 11.05 -0.64 0.83
C ALA A 54 10.81 -2.08 0.37
N ALA A 55 10.03 -2.82 1.16
CA ALA A 55 9.54 -4.14 0.82
C ALA A 55 8.11 -4.29 1.32
N VAL A 56 7.20 -4.73 0.47
CA VAL A 56 5.84 -5.10 0.89
C VAL A 56 5.91 -6.48 1.54
N LEU A 57 5.56 -6.55 2.81
CA LEU A 57 5.54 -7.82 3.57
C LEU A 57 4.18 -8.52 3.49
N ALA A 58 3.10 -7.73 3.42
CA ALA A 58 1.74 -8.25 3.31
C ALA A 58 0.82 -7.20 2.67
N GLY A 59 -0.24 -7.65 2.03
CA GLY A 59 -1.25 -6.80 1.39
C GLY A 59 -0.76 -6.11 0.13
N ASN A 60 -1.51 -5.09 -0.28
CA ASN A 60 -1.17 -4.24 -1.43
C ASN A 60 -1.34 -2.77 -1.05
N PRO A 61 -0.24 -2.01 -0.86
CA PRO A 61 -0.33 -0.59 -0.51
C PRO A 61 -0.95 0.28 -1.61
N GLY A 62 -1.08 -0.22 -2.84
CA GLY A 62 -1.72 0.51 -3.95
C GLY A 62 -3.23 0.27 -4.08
N ALA A 63 -3.83 -0.56 -3.21
CA ALA A 63 -5.25 -0.92 -3.26
C ALA A 63 -5.92 -0.77 -1.90
N GLU A 64 -7.25 -0.84 -1.87
CA GLU A 64 -8.00 -0.91 -0.63
C GLU A 64 -7.63 -2.16 0.20
N GLY A 65 -7.69 -2.03 1.51
CA GLY A 65 -7.39 -3.08 2.47
C GLY A 65 -6.09 -2.85 3.22
N SER A 66 -5.80 -3.74 4.16
CA SER A 66 -4.62 -3.62 5.01
C SER A 66 -3.33 -3.94 4.25
N TYR A 67 -2.27 -3.22 4.57
CA TYR A 67 -0.92 -3.50 4.06
C TYR A 67 0.11 -3.40 5.19
N THR A 68 1.26 -4.05 4.96
CA THR A 68 2.45 -3.90 5.80
C THR A 68 3.68 -3.74 4.91
N ILE A 69 4.42 -2.65 5.14
CA ILE A 69 5.66 -2.30 4.45
C ILE A 69 6.81 -2.32 5.46
N ARG A 70 7.95 -2.85 5.09
CA ARG A 70 9.23 -2.62 5.76
C ARG A 70 9.98 -1.55 4.97
N ALA A 71 10.47 -0.50 5.67
CA ALA A 71 11.28 0.55 5.08
C ALA A 71 12.66 0.58 5.72
N TRP A 72 13.69 0.78 4.91
CA TRP A 72 15.06 1.04 5.33
C TRP A 72 15.45 2.45 4.92
N MET A 73 15.99 3.21 5.85
CA MET A 73 16.39 4.60 5.68
C MET A 73 17.88 4.75 6.06
N PRO A 74 18.70 5.35 5.20
CA PRO A 74 20.10 5.67 5.57
C PRO A 74 20.15 6.80 6.61
N ASP A 75 21.31 6.98 7.22
CA ASP A 75 21.53 8.11 8.13
C ASP A 75 21.21 9.45 7.48
N GLY A 76 20.51 10.30 8.24
CA GLY A 76 20.11 11.63 7.79
C GLY A 76 18.97 11.67 6.77
N TYR A 77 18.39 10.52 6.40
CA TYR A 77 17.23 10.50 5.49
C TYR A 77 16.07 11.30 6.07
N LYS A 78 15.40 12.07 5.22
CA LYS A 78 14.31 12.96 5.64
C LYS A 78 13.12 12.80 4.72
N VAL A 79 11.92 12.87 5.32
CA VAL A 79 10.67 13.14 4.61
C VAL A 79 10.13 14.47 5.12
N MET A 80 10.09 15.47 4.26
CA MET A 80 9.68 16.82 4.59
C MET A 80 8.19 16.86 4.97
N PRO A 81 7.67 17.96 5.54
CA PRO A 81 6.28 18.05 6.00
C PRO A 81 5.27 17.55 4.97
N HIS A 82 4.49 16.56 5.36
CA HIS A 82 3.53 15.86 4.52
C HIS A 82 2.38 15.28 5.37
N TRP A 83 1.39 14.73 4.71
CA TRP A 83 0.27 14.04 5.33
C TRP A 83 -0.18 12.86 4.46
N HIS A 84 -0.97 11.94 5.07
CA HIS A 84 -1.57 10.77 4.43
C HIS A 84 -3.09 10.84 4.48
N ALA A 85 -3.77 10.23 3.51
CA ALA A 85 -5.24 10.19 3.48
C ALA A 85 -5.84 9.27 4.57
N ALA A 86 -5.08 8.29 5.04
CA ALA A 86 -5.44 7.35 6.12
C ALA A 86 -4.38 7.40 7.23
N ASP A 87 -4.71 6.82 8.38
CA ASP A 87 -3.77 6.70 9.51
C ASP A 87 -2.54 5.89 9.09
N GLU A 88 -1.36 6.39 9.44
CA GLU A 88 -0.10 5.67 9.33
C GLU A 88 0.34 5.16 10.69
N ASN A 89 0.54 3.86 10.81
CA ASN A 89 1.07 3.22 12.02
C ASN A 89 2.51 2.79 11.74
N LEU A 90 3.43 3.23 12.61
CA LEU A 90 4.86 3.08 12.41
C LEU A 90 5.51 2.46 13.64
N THR A 91 6.26 1.39 13.44
CA THR A 91 7.10 0.76 14.48
C THR A 91 8.56 0.84 14.05
N VAL A 92 9.43 1.34 14.91
CA VAL A 92 10.88 1.30 14.69
C VAL A 92 11.40 -0.08 15.04
N ILE A 93 11.99 -0.76 14.06
CA ILE A 93 12.58 -2.11 14.23
C ILE A 93 14.04 -2.00 14.68
N SER A 94 14.80 -1.06 14.09
CA SER A 94 16.18 -0.75 14.49
C SER A 94 16.51 0.70 14.17
N GLY A 95 17.52 1.27 14.84
CA GLY A 95 17.89 2.67 14.70
C GLY A 95 16.98 3.61 15.50
N THR A 96 16.95 4.87 15.09
CA THR A 96 16.12 5.92 15.70
C THR A 96 15.44 6.76 14.63
N LEU A 97 14.12 6.85 14.70
CA LEU A 97 13.33 7.77 13.88
C LEU A 97 12.91 8.97 14.72
N HIS A 98 13.19 10.16 14.23
CA HIS A 98 12.67 11.39 14.78
C HIS A 98 11.40 11.79 14.04
N VAL A 99 10.32 12.03 14.79
CA VAL A 99 9.01 12.42 14.26
C VAL A 99 8.65 13.80 14.79
N GLY A 100 8.27 14.71 13.91
CA GLY A 100 7.79 16.03 14.26
C GLY A 100 6.44 16.32 13.61
N MET A 101 5.68 17.24 14.22
CA MET A 101 4.36 17.66 13.74
C MET A 101 4.40 19.07 13.16
N GLY A 102 3.49 19.33 12.20
CA GLY A 102 3.27 20.65 11.61
C GLY A 102 3.93 20.84 10.26
N ASP A 103 3.89 22.06 9.77
CA ASP A 103 4.19 22.44 8.40
C ASP A 103 5.67 22.79 8.18
N THR A 104 6.45 22.83 9.26
CA THR A 104 7.86 23.26 9.21
C THR A 104 8.73 22.17 9.82
N PHE A 105 9.75 21.76 9.04
CA PHE A 105 10.79 20.85 9.54
C PHE A 105 11.67 21.56 10.56
N ASP A 106 11.68 21.07 11.81
CA ASP A 106 12.43 21.63 12.93
C ASP A 106 12.95 20.50 13.83
N LYS A 107 14.24 20.16 13.71
CA LYS A 107 14.84 19.06 14.45
C LYS A 107 14.68 19.16 15.96
N ASP A 108 14.66 20.40 16.48
CA ASP A 108 14.57 20.64 17.93
C ASP A 108 13.17 20.35 18.50
N LYS A 109 12.16 20.22 17.62
CA LYS A 109 10.78 19.86 17.95
C LYS A 109 10.43 18.41 17.68
N ALA A 110 11.41 17.61 17.29
CA ALA A 110 11.18 16.21 17.01
C ALA A 110 11.13 15.37 18.29
N THR A 111 10.31 14.34 18.28
CA THR A 111 10.32 13.28 19.28
C THR A 111 11.09 12.08 18.72
N ALA A 112 12.11 11.62 19.43
CA ALA A 112 12.85 10.42 19.08
C ALA A 112 12.03 9.16 19.39
N VAL A 113 11.89 8.29 18.41
CA VAL A 113 11.28 6.97 18.53
C VAL A 113 12.38 5.94 18.32
N HIS A 114 12.77 5.25 19.39
CA HIS A 114 13.84 4.25 19.36
C HIS A 114 13.32 2.86 18.96
N ALA A 115 14.23 1.92 18.71
CA ALA A 115 13.88 0.53 18.40
C ALA A 115 12.89 -0.06 19.40
N GLY A 116 11.81 -0.68 18.92
CA GLY A 116 10.64 -1.13 19.67
C GLY A 116 9.60 -0.06 19.93
N GLY A 117 9.89 1.22 19.65
CA GLY A 117 8.94 2.32 19.78
C GLY A 117 7.90 2.31 18.66
N PHE A 118 6.76 2.92 18.96
CA PHE A 118 5.60 2.99 18.08
C PHE A 118 5.04 4.40 18.02
N SER A 119 4.55 4.80 16.85
CA SER A 119 3.82 6.05 16.65
C SER A 119 2.66 5.88 15.69
N VAL A 120 1.64 6.69 15.87
CA VAL A 120 0.50 6.83 14.95
C VAL A 120 0.49 8.25 14.43
N MET A 121 0.46 8.40 13.11
CA MET A 121 0.15 9.66 12.44
C MET A 121 -1.29 9.57 11.93
N PRO A 122 -2.26 10.23 12.61
CA PRO A 122 -3.65 10.25 12.16
C PRO A 122 -3.80 10.80 10.74
N ALA A 123 -4.83 10.35 10.05
CA ALA A 123 -5.18 10.85 8.72
C ALA A 123 -5.17 12.38 8.68
N GLN A 124 -4.59 12.93 7.62
CA GLN A 124 -4.47 14.38 7.37
C GLN A 124 -3.63 15.16 8.39
N MET A 125 -3.00 14.51 9.37
CA MET A 125 -2.07 15.19 10.27
C MET A 125 -0.76 15.51 9.53
N HIS A 126 -0.39 16.79 9.50
CA HIS A 126 0.89 17.22 8.94
C HIS A 126 2.02 16.81 9.86
N HIS A 127 2.98 16.07 9.33
CA HIS A 127 4.14 15.57 10.06
C HIS A 127 5.35 15.46 9.13
N TRP A 128 6.51 15.25 9.72
CA TRP A 128 7.77 15.03 9.04
C TRP A 128 8.64 14.10 9.86
N VAL A 129 9.59 13.45 9.20
CA VAL A 129 10.47 12.50 9.87
C VAL A 129 11.91 12.66 9.41
N TRP A 130 12.87 12.24 10.24
CA TRP A 130 14.25 12.04 9.84
C TRP A 130 14.88 10.88 10.60
N ALA A 131 15.80 10.17 9.95
CA ALA A 131 16.51 9.02 10.51
C ALA A 131 17.84 9.47 11.11
N GLU A 132 18.10 9.10 12.36
CA GLU A 132 19.41 9.21 13.01
C GLU A 132 20.07 7.84 12.95
N GLY A 133 21.16 7.77 12.18
CA GLY A 133 21.76 6.51 11.78
C GLY A 133 20.89 5.70 10.82
N GLU A 134 21.39 4.52 10.44
CA GLU A 134 20.60 3.58 9.66
C GLU A 134 19.38 3.12 10.46
N THR A 135 18.18 3.29 9.89
CA THR A 135 16.92 3.03 10.58
C THR A 135 16.02 2.12 9.76
N VAL A 136 15.47 1.10 10.40
CA VAL A 136 14.49 0.19 9.81
C VAL A 136 13.14 0.38 10.48
N LEU A 137 12.11 0.58 9.68
CA LEU A 137 10.73 0.80 10.11
C LEU A 137 9.81 -0.31 9.60
N GLN A 138 8.73 -0.54 10.32
CA GLN A 138 7.57 -1.23 9.79
C GLN A 138 6.39 -0.27 9.80
N ILE A 139 5.79 -0.09 8.64
CA ILE A 139 4.64 0.77 8.40
C ILE A 139 3.46 -0.13 8.06
N HIS A 140 2.32 0.10 8.70
CA HIS A 140 1.09 -0.57 8.35
C HIS A 140 -0.10 0.39 8.42
N GLY A 141 -1.10 0.12 7.60
CA GLY A 141 -2.29 0.95 7.48
C GLY A 141 -3.30 0.32 6.55
N ASN A 142 -4.29 1.13 6.18
CA ASN A 142 -5.25 0.78 5.15
C ASN A 142 -4.94 1.58 3.87
N GLY A 143 -4.84 0.85 2.75
CA GLY A 143 -4.58 1.44 1.44
C GLY A 143 -5.82 2.09 0.81
N PRO A 144 -5.61 2.83 -0.27
CA PRO A 144 -4.32 3.03 -0.94
C PRO A 144 -3.38 3.97 -0.15
N PHE A 145 -2.09 3.60 -0.04
CA PHE A 145 -1.07 4.47 0.53
C PHE A 145 -0.92 5.72 -0.34
N SER A 146 -0.96 6.88 0.28
CA SER A 146 -0.78 8.16 -0.38
C SER A 146 0.08 9.08 0.47
N ILE A 147 0.85 9.95 -0.16
CA ILE A 147 1.62 11.01 0.50
C ILE A 147 1.39 12.33 -0.23
N THR A 148 1.08 13.37 0.51
CA THR A 148 0.91 14.73 0.01
C THR A 148 1.81 15.67 0.80
N TYR A 149 2.71 16.36 0.10
CA TYR A 149 3.62 17.32 0.72
C TYR A 149 2.92 18.65 0.99
N VAL A 150 3.21 19.25 2.14
CA VAL A 150 2.72 20.59 2.51
C VAL A 150 3.28 21.64 1.54
N ASN A 151 4.59 21.58 1.29
CA ASN A 151 5.21 22.37 0.23
C ASN A 151 5.37 21.49 -1.03
N PRO A 152 4.70 21.80 -2.15
CA PRO A 152 4.82 21.01 -3.38
C PRO A 152 6.26 20.88 -3.90
N ALA A 153 7.15 21.83 -3.61
CA ALA A 153 8.55 21.77 -4.03
C ALA A 153 9.34 20.64 -3.34
N ASP A 154 8.85 20.11 -2.23
CA ASP A 154 9.45 18.98 -1.51
C ASP A 154 9.03 17.62 -2.07
N ASP A 155 8.04 17.59 -2.97
CA ASP A 155 7.55 16.37 -3.61
C ASP A 155 8.56 15.89 -4.68
N PRO A 156 9.25 14.74 -4.46
CA PRO A 156 10.25 14.27 -5.39
C PRO A 156 9.70 13.91 -6.77
N ARG A 157 8.38 13.71 -6.89
CA ARG A 157 7.72 13.47 -8.18
C ARG A 157 7.71 14.71 -9.08
N GLN A 158 7.79 15.91 -8.49
CA GLN A 158 7.87 17.18 -9.22
C GLN A 158 9.27 17.46 -9.76
N ALA A 159 10.31 16.86 -9.17
CA ALA A 159 11.69 17.03 -9.60
C ALA A 159 12.08 16.12 -10.79
N MET A 160 11.21 15.23 -11.23
CA MET A 160 11.44 14.43 -12.43
C MET A 160 11.15 15.29 -13.67
N PRO A 161 12.16 15.56 -14.54
CA PRO A 161 11.87 16.19 -15.84
C PRO A 161 10.90 15.28 -16.58
N ASP A 162 9.87 15.86 -17.21
CA ASP A 162 8.94 15.15 -18.06
C ASP A 162 9.70 14.13 -18.91
N ALA A 163 9.38 12.84 -18.75
CA ALA A 163 9.82 11.82 -19.68
C ALA A 163 9.35 12.30 -21.06
N LYS A 164 10.30 12.73 -21.89
CA LYS A 164 10.05 13.23 -23.25
C LYS A 164 9.02 12.33 -23.89
N LYS A 165 7.87 12.89 -24.22
CA LYS A 165 6.96 12.34 -25.20
C LYS A 165 7.71 12.40 -26.52
N ASP A 166 8.54 11.40 -26.78
CA ASP A 166 9.05 11.17 -28.13
C ASP A 166 7.87 10.75 -29.00
N LYS A 167 7.63 11.58 -30.01
CA LYS A 167 6.62 11.41 -31.05
C LYS A 167 6.97 10.25 -31.97
#